data_12f9904e2616c512e69eb8fe2059f786
#
_entry.id   12f9904e2616c512e69eb8fe2059f786
#
_cell.length_a   1.000
_cell.length_b   1.000
_cell.length_c   1.000
_cell.angle_alpha   90.00
_cell.angle_beta   90.00
_cell.angle_gamma   90.00
#
_symmetry.space_group_name_H-M   'P 1'
#
loop_
_entity.id
_entity.type
_entity.pdbx_description
1 polymer ?
#
loop_
_entity_poly.entity_id
_entity_poly.type
_entity_poly.pdbx_seq_one_letter_code
_entity_poly.pdbx_strand_id
1 'polypeptide(L)'
;MTVFRQSVEAMIPALRRYARALARDADAADDLVQDTLVRALRSERLFLGGDVRSWLYTILTNLNKNRRRSLARRPQFMPLLDNNPDASGTEAEGRDIARALTTLVEEQRAVLLLVMLEGLSYREVADIQGVPIGTVMSRLARARAHVKASLEGERPALRRVK
;
A
#
# COMPACT_ATOMS: atom_id res chain seq x y z
N MET A 1 -27.05 13.44 -1.08
CA MET A 1 -25.90 12.49 -1.10
C MET A 1 -26.19 11.39 -0.09
N THR A 2 -26.02 10.14 -0.46
CA THR A 2 -26.25 8.99 0.44
C THR A 2 -25.15 8.91 1.50
N VAL A 3 -25.46 8.27 2.64
CA VAL A 3 -24.45 8.00 3.70
C VAL A 3 -23.27 7.22 3.14
N PHE A 4 -23.52 6.28 2.24
CA PHE A 4 -22.49 5.51 1.55
C PHE A 4 -21.52 6.43 0.79
N ARG A 5 -22.04 7.33 -0.03
CA ARG A 5 -21.19 8.26 -0.81
C ARG A 5 -20.39 9.20 0.06
N GLN A 6 -20.97 9.68 1.16
CA GLN A 6 -20.26 10.48 2.15
C GLN A 6 -19.10 9.69 2.79
N SER A 7 -19.35 8.42 3.11
CA SER A 7 -18.30 7.54 3.66
C SER A 7 -17.18 7.27 2.66
N VAL A 8 -17.52 7.06 1.39
CA VAL A 8 -16.53 6.90 0.31
C VAL A 8 -15.70 8.18 0.13
N GLU A 9 -16.35 9.34 0.10
CA GLU A 9 -15.68 10.63 -0.03
C GLU A 9 -14.71 10.88 1.14
N ALA A 10 -15.12 10.58 2.36
CA ALA A 10 -14.29 10.72 3.55
C ALA A 10 -13.02 9.84 3.50
N MET A 11 -13.05 8.76 2.74
CA MET A 11 -11.92 7.84 2.60
C MET A 11 -10.92 8.24 1.51
N ILE A 12 -11.22 9.23 0.68
CA ILE A 12 -10.34 9.63 -0.42
C ILE A 12 -8.92 9.96 0.04
N PRO A 13 -8.68 10.76 1.09
CA PRO A 13 -7.31 11.04 1.54
C PRO A 13 -6.54 9.78 1.96
N ALA A 14 -7.20 8.87 2.67
CA ALA A 14 -6.59 7.61 3.10
C ALA A 14 -6.28 6.68 1.92
N LEU A 15 -7.18 6.59 0.96
CA LEU A 15 -6.96 5.80 -0.27
C LEU A 15 -5.79 6.36 -1.09
N ARG A 16 -5.67 7.66 -1.22
CA ARG A 16 -4.52 8.30 -1.89
C ARG A 16 -3.21 8.01 -1.19
N ARG A 17 -3.19 8.13 0.13
CA ARG A 17 -2.00 7.83 0.93
C ARG A 17 -1.56 6.39 0.75
N TYR A 18 -2.48 5.44 0.88
CA TYR A 18 -2.21 4.02 0.71
C TYR A 18 -1.77 3.70 -0.73
N ALA A 19 -2.47 4.22 -1.74
CA ALA A 19 -2.15 3.99 -3.14
C ALA A 19 -0.75 4.50 -3.50
N ARG A 20 -0.37 5.69 -3.03
CA ARG A 20 0.96 6.27 -3.27
C ARG A 20 2.08 5.47 -2.62
N ALA A 21 1.84 4.93 -1.43
CA ALA A 21 2.81 4.08 -0.76
C ALA A 21 2.88 2.66 -1.38
N LEU A 22 1.78 2.16 -1.92
CA LEU A 22 1.69 0.83 -2.52
C LEU A 22 2.21 0.80 -3.96
N ALA A 23 1.81 1.76 -4.78
CA ALA A 23 2.27 1.91 -6.15
C ALA A 23 3.56 2.72 -6.19
N ARG A 24 4.47 2.36 -7.10
CA ARG A 24 5.78 3.02 -7.21
C ARG A 24 5.75 4.33 -7.99
N ASP A 25 4.65 4.60 -8.65
CA ASP A 25 4.46 5.73 -9.56
C ASP A 25 3.23 6.52 -9.12
N ALA A 26 3.36 7.85 -9.03
CA ALA A 26 2.28 8.75 -8.61
C ALA A 26 1.09 8.71 -9.57
N ASP A 27 1.32 8.65 -10.87
CA ASP A 27 0.25 8.55 -11.86
C ASP A 27 -0.50 7.23 -11.75
N ALA A 28 0.21 6.12 -11.53
CA ALA A 28 -0.38 4.82 -11.29
C ALA A 28 -1.20 4.81 -9.99
N ALA A 29 -0.73 5.49 -8.94
CA ALA A 29 -1.46 5.62 -7.69
C ALA A 29 -2.77 6.40 -7.87
N ASP A 30 -2.73 7.50 -8.58
CA ASP A 30 -3.92 8.32 -8.86
C ASP A 30 -4.95 7.55 -9.70
N ASP A 31 -4.51 6.81 -10.69
CA ASP A 31 -5.38 5.93 -11.49
C ASP A 31 -6.02 4.83 -10.64
N LEU A 32 -5.27 4.23 -9.71
CA LEU A 32 -5.81 3.23 -8.79
C LEU A 32 -6.92 3.81 -7.91
N VAL A 33 -6.72 5.01 -7.38
CA VAL A 33 -7.73 5.69 -6.56
C VAL A 33 -8.98 5.98 -7.39
N GLN A 34 -8.83 6.53 -8.59
CA GLN A 34 -9.95 6.78 -9.48
C GLN A 34 -10.72 5.50 -9.81
N ASP A 35 -10.04 4.45 -10.22
CA ASP A 35 -10.66 3.16 -10.55
C ASP A 35 -11.38 2.56 -9.35
N THR A 36 -10.80 2.68 -8.15
CA THR A 36 -11.42 2.24 -6.90
C THR A 36 -12.72 2.99 -6.64
N LEU A 37 -12.70 4.32 -6.77
CA LEU A 37 -13.89 5.16 -6.55
C LEU A 37 -14.99 4.87 -7.57
N VAL A 38 -14.64 4.76 -8.85
CA VAL A 38 -15.60 4.41 -9.91
C VAL A 38 -16.25 3.06 -9.64
N ARG A 39 -15.45 2.06 -9.30
CA ARG A 39 -15.96 0.72 -9.00
C ARG A 39 -16.84 0.72 -7.75
N ALA A 40 -16.42 1.41 -6.70
CA ALA A 40 -17.20 1.55 -5.48
C ALA A 40 -18.57 2.19 -5.74
N LEU A 41 -18.62 3.29 -6.46
CA LEU A 41 -19.87 4.00 -6.77
C LEU A 41 -20.80 3.18 -7.67
N ARG A 42 -20.24 2.47 -8.64
CA ARG A 42 -21.03 1.55 -9.49
C ARG A 42 -21.58 0.36 -8.74
N SER A 43 -20.91 -0.04 -7.66
CA SER A 43 -21.28 -1.19 -6.83
C SER A 43 -22.04 -0.80 -5.57
N GLU A 44 -22.50 0.44 -5.45
CA GLU A 44 -23.24 0.94 -4.28
C GLU A 44 -24.40 0.03 -3.87
N ARG A 45 -25.14 -0.50 -4.85
CA ARG A 45 -26.24 -1.42 -4.61
C ARG A 45 -25.81 -2.79 -4.09
N LEU A 46 -24.57 -3.19 -4.35
CA LEU A 46 -24.00 -4.46 -3.88
C LEU A 46 -23.39 -4.35 -2.49
N PHE A 47 -23.24 -3.14 -1.99
CA PHE A 47 -22.78 -2.91 -0.63
C PHE A 47 -23.93 -3.15 0.35
N LEU A 48 -23.90 -4.31 0.99
CA LEU A 48 -24.97 -4.77 1.90
C LEU A 48 -24.81 -4.28 3.35
N GLY A 49 -24.03 -3.26 3.57
CA GLY A 49 -23.66 -2.78 4.90
C GLY A 49 -22.30 -3.32 5.35
N GLY A 50 -21.85 -2.88 6.49
CA GLY A 50 -20.55 -3.22 7.04
C GLY A 50 -19.54 -2.08 6.92
N ASP A 51 -18.27 -2.40 6.96
CA ASP A 51 -17.20 -1.41 6.95
C ASP A 51 -16.82 -0.98 5.53
N VAL A 52 -17.26 0.21 5.14
CA VAL A 52 -16.90 0.83 3.86
C VAL A 52 -15.37 0.93 3.70
N ARG A 53 -14.67 1.22 4.78
CA ARG A 53 -13.21 1.36 4.79
C ARG A 53 -12.50 0.09 4.33
N SER A 54 -12.78 -1.03 4.97
CA SER A 54 -12.20 -2.34 4.59
C SER A 54 -12.60 -2.75 3.18
N TRP A 55 -13.82 -2.47 2.78
CA TRP A 55 -14.31 -2.76 1.45
C TRP A 55 -13.57 -1.97 0.35
N LEU A 56 -13.33 -0.68 0.58
CA LEU A 56 -12.54 0.16 -0.34
C LEU A 56 -11.09 -0.29 -0.46
N TYR A 57 -10.45 -0.63 0.66
CA TYR A 57 -9.08 -1.18 0.61
C TYR A 57 -9.01 -2.51 -0.13
N THR A 58 -10.04 -3.35 -0.01
CA THR A 58 -10.16 -4.59 -0.77
C THR A 58 -10.20 -4.33 -2.27
N ILE A 59 -11.03 -3.40 -2.71
CA ILE A 59 -11.13 -3.01 -4.13
C ILE A 59 -9.78 -2.50 -4.64
N LEU A 60 -9.17 -1.57 -3.93
CA LEU A 60 -7.90 -0.96 -4.33
C LEU A 60 -6.78 -2.01 -4.40
N THR A 61 -6.66 -2.84 -3.39
CA THR A 61 -5.62 -3.89 -3.32
C THR A 61 -5.78 -4.89 -4.46
N ASN A 62 -7.01 -5.31 -4.77
CA ASN A 62 -7.30 -6.21 -5.88
C ASN A 62 -7.01 -5.57 -7.25
N LEU A 63 -7.37 -4.31 -7.44
CA LEU A 63 -7.06 -3.56 -8.66
C LEU A 63 -5.54 -3.43 -8.87
N ASN A 64 -4.81 -3.15 -7.82
CA ASN A 64 -3.35 -3.07 -7.88
C ASN A 64 -2.71 -4.42 -8.25
N LYS A 65 -3.20 -5.50 -7.64
CA LYS A 65 -2.78 -6.87 -7.95
C LYS A 65 -2.99 -7.21 -9.43
N ASN A 66 -4.17 -6.92 -9.95
CA ASN A 66 -4.52 -7.16 -11.35
C ASN A 66 -3.67 -6.33 -12.31
N ARG A 67 -3.44 -5.07 -11.98
CA ARG A 67 -2.58 -4.17 -12.75
C ARG A 67 -1.15 -4.70 -12.84
N ARG A 68 -0.60 -5.18 -11.75
CA ARG A 68 0.76 -5.74 -11.74
C ARG A 68 0.86 -7.03 -12.53
N ARG A 69 -0.14 -7.91 -12.46
CA ARG A 69 -0.20 -9.11 -13.31
C ARG A 69 -0.22 -8.75 -14.79
N SER A 70 -0.97 -7.74 -15.17
CA SER A 70 -1.04 -7.24 -16.55
C SER A 70 0.30 -6.68 -17.02
N LEU A 71 0.99 -5.91 -16.18
CA LEU A 71 2.31 -5.35 -16.51
C LEU A 71 3.39 -6.43 -16.62
N ALA A 72 3.35 -7.47 -15.80
CA ALA A 72 4.29 -8.58 -15.84
C ALA A 72 4.17 -9.41 -17.14
N ARG A 73 3.03 -9.35 -17.84
CA ARG A 73 2.79 -10.03 -19.13
C ARG A 73 3.22 -9.21 -20.34
N ARG A 74 3.55 -7.93 -20.16
CA ARG A 74 4.05 -7.06 -21.24
C ARG A 74 5.56 -7.14 -21.30
N PRO A 75 6.19 -7.08 -22.52
CA PRO A 75 7.63 -6.94 -22.61
C PRO A 75 8.03 -5.68 -21.86
N GLN A 76 9.05 -5.84 -21.00
CA GLN A 76 9.42 -4.83 -20.02
C GLN A 76 9.97 -3.58 -20.70
N PHE A 77 9.20 -2.51 -20.65
CA PHE A 77 9.80 -1.18 -20.50
C PHE A 77 10.18 -1.05 -19.03
N MET A 78 11.48 -0.86 -18.74
CA MET A 78 11.91 -0.50 -17.39
C MET A 78 11.18 0.79 -17.00
N PRO A 79 10.35 0.80 -15.94
CA PRO A 79 9.85 2.05 -15.43
C PRO A 79 11.04 2.88 -14.99
N LEU A 80 11.20 4.05 -15.56
CA LEU A 80 12.05 5.09 -15.00
C LEU A 80 11.60 5.25 -13.54
N LEU A 81 12.53 5.04 -12.63
CA LEU A 81 12.33 5.34 -11.22
C LEU A 81 12.15 6.85 -11.11
N ASP A 82 10.92 7.31 -11.25
CA ASP A 82 10.58 8.65 -10.83
C ASP A 82 10.67 8.68 -9.30
N ASN A 83 11.82 9.12 -8.86
CA ASN A 83 12.00 9.59 -7.49
C ASN A 83 11.07 10.79 -7.32
N ASN A 84 9.86 10.55 -6.85
CA ASN A 84 8.98 11.62 -6.45
C ASN A 84 9.46 12.16 -5.08
N PRO A 85 9.92 13.42 -5.00
CA PRO A 85 10.49 13.97 -3.78
C PRO A 85 9.48 14.51 -2.78
N ASP A 86 8.19 14.24 -2.94
CA ASP A 86 7.15 14.75 -2.05
C ASP A 86 6.99 13.92 -0.76
N ALA A 87 8.08 13.76 -0.02
CA ALA A 87 8.02 13.33 1.36
C ALA A 87 8.53 14.45 2.26
N SER A 88 7.62 15.28 2.73
CA SER A 88 7.88 16.24 3.80
C SER A 88 8.02 15.48 5.14
N GLY A 89 9.19 15.01 5.39
CA GLY A 89 9.66 14.47 6.65
C GLY A 89 11.14 14.79 6.75
N THR A 90 11.80 14.50 7.82
CA THR A 90 13.27 14.57 7.86
C THR A 90 13.79 13.84 6.62
N GLU A 91 14.21 14.62 5.64
CA GLU A 91 14.29 14.22 4.23
C GLU A 91 15.09 12.94 3.97
N ALA A 92 16.09 12.67 4.81
CA ALA A 92 16.94 11.49 4.67
C ALA A 92 16.28 10.20 5.17
N GLU A 93 15.67 10.23 6.36
CA GLU A 93 15.01 9.04 6.94
C GLU A 93 13.78 8.62 6.14
N GLY A 94 13.00 9.60 5.67
CA GLY A 94 11.83 9.33 4.84
C GLY A 94 12.20 8.69 3.50
N ARG A 95 13.29 9.09 2.89
CA ARG A 95 13.82 8.50 1.64
C ARG A 95 14.28 7.06 1.85
N ASP A 96 14.93 6.78 2.96
CA ASP A 96 15.44 5.44 3.28
C ASP A 96 14.28 4.46 3.51
N ILE A 97 13.24 4.89 4.22
CA ILE A 97 12.03 4.08 4.41
C ILE A 97 11.32 3.86 3.08
N ALA A 98 11.14 4.91 2.28
CA ALA A 98 10.50 4.80 0.97
C ALA A 98 11.26 3.83 0.06
N ARG A 99 12.59 3.90 0.06
CA ARG A 99 13.45 2.99 -0.69
C ARG A 99 13.33 1.55 -0.20
N ALA A 100 13.34 1.33 1.11
CA ALA A 100 13.14 0.01 1.70
C ALA A 100 11.77 -0.59 1.32
N LEU A 101 10.71 0.22 1.30
CA LEU A 101 9.38 -0.21 0.87
C LEU A 101 9.34 -0.64 -0.59
N THR A 102 10.09 0.03 -1.48
CA THR A 102 10.11 -0.33 -2.90
C THR A 102 10.72 -1.69 -3.19
N THR A 103 11.56 -2.21 -2.30
CA THR A 103 12.21 -3.51 -2.44
C THR A 103 11.39 -4.65 -1.84
N LEU A 104 10.31 -4.35 -1.12
CA LEU A 104 9.41 -5.37 -0.60
C LEU A 104 8.60 -6.05 -1.71
N VAL A 105 8.36 -7.35 -1.55
CA VAL A 105 7.34 -8.07 -2.30
C VAL A 105 5.98 -7.43 -2.01
N GLU A 106 5.13 -7.33 -3.02
CA GLU A 106 3.90 -6.55 -2.93
C GLU A 106 2.96 -6.98 -1.80
N GLU A 107 2.75 -8.28 -1.63
CA GLU A 107 1.88 -8.80 -0.59
C GLU A 107 2.39 -8.41 0.81
N GLN A 108 3.70 -8.37 1.00
CA GLN A 108 4.33 -7.93 2.24
C GLN A 108 4.21 -6.41 2.41
N ARG A 109 4.39 -5.65 1.34
CA ARG A 109 4.22 -4.19 1.36
C ARG A 109 2.79 -3.81 1.71
N ALA A 110 1.81 -4.44 1.08
CA ALA A 110 0.40 -4.18 1.35
C ALA A 110 0.04 -4.46 2.81
N VAL A 111 0.47 -5.57 3.38
CA VAL A 111 0.25 -5.89 4.81
C VAL A 111 0.88 -4.83 5.70
N LEU A 112 2.13 -4.49 5.45
CA LEU A 112 2.85 -3.50 6.26
C LEU A 112 2.14 -2.14 6.25
N LEU A 113 1.73 -1.68 5.07
CA LEU A 113 1.04 -0.39 4.92
C LEU A 113 -0.35 -0.40 5.56
N LEU A 114 -1.12 -1.46 5.38
CA LEU A 114 -2.45 -1.55 5.97
C LEU A 114 -2.41 -1.59 7.50
N VAL A 115 -1.44 -2.28 8.08
CA VAL A 115 -1.28 -2.35 9.53
C VAL A 115 -0.65 -1.07 10.08
N MET A 116 0.47 -0.64 9.53
CA MET A 116 1.29 0.43 10.12
C MET A 116 0.86 1.82 9.70
N LEU A 117 0.47 2.01 8.46
CA LEU A 117 0.07 3.31 7.94
C LEU A 117 -1.42 3.57 8.15
N GLU A 118 -2.26 2.58 7.88
CA GLU A 118 -3.71 2.72 7.93
C GLU A 118 -4.33 2.25 9.26
N GLY A 119 -3.54 1.62 10.12
CA GLY A 119 -3.97 1.23 11.47
C GLY A 119 -5.04 0.14 11.51
N LEU A 120 -5.08 -0.73 10.50
CA LEU A 120 -6.03 -1.83 10.45
C LEU A 120 -5.58 -3.00 11.34
N SER A 121 -6.56 -3.73 11.87
CA SER A 121 -6.28 -4.97 12.60
C SER A 121 -5.80 -6.08 11.66
N TYR A 122 -5.12 -7.07 12.20
CA TYR A 122 -4.67 -8.23 11.43
C TYR A 122 -5.84 -8.98 10.78
N ARG A 123 -6.98 -9.05 11.47
CA ARG A 123 -8.20 -9.68 10.95
C ARG A 123 -8.75 -8.90 9.75
N GLU A 124 -8.83 -7.58 9.85
CA GLU A 124 -9.26 -6.73 8.74
C GLU A 124 -8.33 -6.89 7.52
N VAL A 125 -7.03 -6.92 7.75
CA VAL A 125 -6.04 -7.14 6.68
C VAL A 125 -6.16 -8.54 6.08
N ALA A 126 -6.42 -9.56 6.89
CA ALA A 126 -6.68 -10.91 6.41
C ALA A 126 -7.89 -10.95 5.46
N ASP A 127 -8.96 -10.27 5.82
CA ASP A 127 -10.16 -10.16 4.97
C ASP A 127 -9.88 -9.39 3.68
N ILE A 128 -9.15 -8.29 3.76
CA ILE A 128 -8.76 -7.49 2.58
C ILE A 128 -7.90 -8.30 1.61
N GLN A 129 -6.96 -9.06 2.11
CA GLN A 129 -6.07 -9.87 1.27
C GLN A 129 -6.66 -11.24 0.90
N GLY A 130 -7.74 -11.66 1.54
CA GLY A 130 -8.34 -12.97 1.32
C GLY A 130 -7.43 -14.12 1.74
N VAL A 131 -6.72 -13.98 2.85
CA VAL A 131 -5.77 -14.95 3.39
C VAL A 131 -6.03 -15.22 4.87
N PRO A 132 -5.55 -16.36 5.42
CA PRO A 132 -5.63 -16.60 6.84
C PRO A 132 -4.85 -15.56 7.66
N ILE A 133 -5.28 -15.30 8.88
CA ILE A 133 -4.62 -14.33 9.78
C ILE A 133 -3.16 -14.69 10.06
N GLY A 134 -2.83 -15.97 10.12
CA GLY A 134 -1.45 -16.45 10.26
C GLY A 134 -0.56 -16.03 9.11
N THR A 135 -1.10 -15.98 7.89
CA THR A 135 -0.41 -15.49 6.70
C THR A 135 -0.12 -13.98 6.80
N VAL A 136 -1.08 -13.21 7.34
CA VAL A 136 -0.87 -11.76 7.61
C VAL A 136 0.29 -11.59 8.60
N MET A 137 0.29 -12.35 9.67
CA MET A 137 1.36 -12.30 10.68
C MET A 137 2.73 -12.63 10.10
N SER A 138 2.82 -13.68 9.28
CA SER A 138 4.06 -14.07 8.59
C SER A 138 4.56 -13.01 7.63
N ARG A 139 3.66 -12.47 6.81
CA ARG A 139 3.98 -11.40 5.86
C ARG A 139 4.45 -10.14 6.55
N LEU A 140 3.79 -9.77 7.65
CA LEU A 140 4.15 -8.60 8.44
C LEU A 140 5.53 -8.76 9.08
N ALA A 141 5.81 -9.92 9.67
CA ALA A 141 7.10 -10.23 10.27
C ALA A 141 8.24 -10.15 9.25
N ARG A 142 8.05 -10.72 8.05
CA ARG A 142 9.02 -10.65 6.95
C ARG A 142 9.20 -9.24 6.44
N ALA A 143 8.11 -8.49 6.30
CA ALA A 143 8.18 -7.09 5.87
C ALA A 143 8.97 -6.24 6.85
N ARG A 144 8.70 -6.36 8.14
CA ARG A 144 9.43 -5.65 9.20
C ARG A 144 10.91 -6.01 9.21
N ALA A 145 11.24 -7.28 9.10
CA ALA A 145 12.63 -7.75 9.07
C ALA A 145 13.38 -7.20 7.86
N HIS A 146 12.73 -7.17 6.70
CA HIS A 146 13.30 -6.62 5.47
C HIS A 146 13.57 -5.11 5.59
N VAL A 147 12.62 -4.35 6.05
CA VAL A 147 12.77 -2.90 6.26
C VAL A 147 13.86 -2.61 7.27
N LYS A 148 13.87 -3.31 8.38
CA LYS A 148 14.91 -3.18 9.42
C LYS A 148 16.32 -3.46 8.85
N ALA A 149 16.49 -4.54 8.12
CA ALA A 149 17.75 -4.92 7.50
C ALA A 149 18.20 -3.85 6.47
N SER A 150 17.29 -3.33 5.67
CA SER A 150 17.59 -2.27 4.70
C SER A 150 18.05 -0.99 5.38
N LEU A 151 17.41 -0.58 6.47
CA LEU A 151 17.78 0.62 7.22
C LEU A 151 19.11 0.44 7.96
N GLU A 152 19.39 -0.73 8.49
CA GLU A 152 20.66 -1.02 9.18
C GLU A 152 21.83 -1.10 8.19
N GLY A 153 21.63 -1.65 6.99
CA GLY A 153 22.65 -1.73 5.94
C GLY A 153 23.05 -0.36 5.36
N GLU A 154 22.18 0.63 5.44
CA GLU A 154 22.44 2.00 4.98
C GLU A 154 23.10 2.89 6.03
N ARG A 155 23.11 2.48 7.29
CA ARG A 155 23.88 3.17 8.35
C ARG A 155 25.36 2.87 8.17
N PRO A 156 26.22 3.89 8.00
CA PRO A 156 27.64 3.64 8.03
C PRO A 156 27.97 2.95 9.35
N ALA A 157 28.64 1.81 9.27
CA ALA A 157 29.12 1.12 10.44
C ALA A 157 29.87 2.12 11.30
N LEU A 158 29.34 2.49 12.44
CA LEU A 158 30.09 3.25 13.43
C LEU A 158 31.30 2.37 13.79
N ARG A 159 32.44 2.64 13.14
CA ARG A 159 33.69 2.06 13.55
C ARG A 159 33.86 2.47 15.02
N ARG A 160 33.75 1.48 15.90
CA ARG A 160 34.28 1.65 17.25
C ARG A 160 35.76 1.96 17.06
N VAL A 161 36.10 3.22 17.19
CA VAL A 161 37.49 3.61 17.38
C VAL A 161 37.85 3.10 18.77
N LYS A 162 38.70 2.09 18.80
CA LYS A 162 39.29 1.69 20.06
C LYS A 162 40.27 2.77 20.54
#